data_204eee86cf6dc06540d22f87c1f74a1c
#
_entry.id   204eee86cf6dc06540d22f87c1f74a1c
#
_cell.length_a   1.000
_cell.length_b   1.000
_cell.length_c   1.000
_cell.angle_alpha   90.00
_cell.angle_beta   90.00
_cell.angle_gamma   90.00
#
_symmetry.space_group_name_H-M   'P 1'
#
loop_
_entity.id
_entity.type
_entity.pdbx_description
1 polymer ?
#
loop_
_entity_poly.entity_id
_entity_poly.type
_entity_poly.pdbx_seq_one_letter_code
_entity_poly.pdbx_strand_id
1 'polypeptide(L)'
;MVKETKKIKVALKPYKELNSKFTQVSNFMRQYITDPYTFKVYFYLCERWNSSTNYAFPSIRNISKECSIGTRKVQACITWLIGERLIVKKSKEGYDGKTYNIYYINYIDIDDVMEEIIANDGTNYIEIEIKTNENIEEENESESDS
;
A
#
# COMPACT_ATOMS: atom_id res chain seq x y z
N MET A 1 9.67 11.72 27.78
CA MET A 1 10.75 11.56 26.78
C MET A 1 10.29 12.05 25.43
N VAL A 2 11.15 12.78 24.78
CA VAL A 2 10.82 13.32 23.47
C VAL A 2 11.13 12.27 22.41
N LYS A 3 10.14 11.94 21.61
CA LYS A 3 10.36 11.08 20.45
C LYS A 3 10.67 11.99 19.27
N GLU A 4 11.83 11.81 18.73
CA GLU A 4 12.19 12.52 17.53
C GLU A 4 11.64 11.80 16.32
N THR A 5 11.17 12.57 15.35
CA THR A 5 10.73 12.02 14.08
C THR A 5 11.76 12.40 13.02
N LYS A 6 11.99 11.49 12.12
CA LYS A 6 12.88 11.71 10.99
C LYS A 6 12.12 11.45 9.71
N LYS A 7 12.26 12.36 8.76
CA LYS A 7 11.69 12.18 7.44
C LYS A 7 12.69 11.46 6.57
N ILE A 8 12.26 10.36 5.95
CA ILE A 8 13.11 9.62 5.02
C ILE A 8 12.32 9.39 3.75
N LYS A 9 13.04 9.26 2.66
CA LYS A 9 12.45 8.87 1.38
C LYS A 9 12.69 7.39 1.16
N VAL A 10 11.62 6.67 0.84
CA VAL A 10 11.68 5.21 0.63
C VAL A 10 11.14 4.88 -0.74
N ALA A 11 11.61 3.78 -1.30
CA ALA A 11 11.19 3.35 -2.62
C ALA A 11 9.73 2.95 -2.62
N LEU A 12 9.05 3.32 -3.70
CA LEU A 12 7.70 2.90 -3.99
C LEU A 12 7.79 1.92 -5.16
N LYS A 13 7.53 0.65 -4.90
CA LYS A 13 7.72 -0.41 -5.88
C LYS A 13 6.40 -1.03 -6.31
N PRO A 14 6.30 -1.49 -7.56
CA PRO A 14 5.12 -2.22 -8.02
C PRO A 14 4.93 -3.51 -7.23
N TYR A 15 3.70 -3.78 -6.84
CA TYR A 15 3.34 -5.01 -6.17
C TYR A 15 3.61 -6.22 -7.09
N LYS A 16 4.10 -7.29 -6.50
CA LYS A 16 4.38 -8.50 -7.22
C LYS A 16 3.92 -9.69 -6.39
N GLU A 17 3.05 -10.51 -6.97
CA GLU A 17 2.58 -11.71 -6.29
C GLU A 17 3.61 -12.82 -6.40
N LEU A 18 3.94 -13.43 -5.28
CA LEU A 18 4.90 -14.53 -5.24
C LEU A 18 4.25 -15.89 -5.37
N ASN A 19 2.97 -16.01 -5.00
CA ASN A 19 2.26 -17.28 -5.00
C ASN A 19 0.76 -17.03 -5.17
N SER A 20 0.14 -17.70 -6.13
CA SER A 20 -1.29 -17.51 -6.43
C SER A 20 -2.23 -17.93 -5.30
N LYS A 21 -1.74 -18.72 -4.34
CA LYS A 21 -2.55 -19.20 -3.20
C LYS A 21 -2.47 -18.29 -1.98
N PHE A 22 -1.52 -17.39 -1.97
CA PHE A 22 -1.26 -16.53 -0.81
C PHE A 22 -1.07 -15.10 -1.27
N THR A 23 -1.65 -14.19 -0.52
CA THR A 23 -1.43 -12.77 -0.74
C THR A 23 -0.38 -12.31 0.27
N GLN A 24 0.72 -11.75 -0.23
CA GLN A 24 1.77 -11.24 0.63
C GLN A 24 1.74 -9.73 0.65
N VAL A 25 1.73 -9.17 1.84
CA VAL A 25 1.82 -7.74 2.06
C VAL A 25 2.88 -7.53 3.13
N SER A 26 3.82 -6.63 2.88
CA SER A 26 4.89 -6.41 3.84
C SER A 26 4.34 -5.90 5.17
N ASN A 27 5.04 -6.24 6.25
CA ASN A 27 4.62 -5.80 7.58
C ASN A 27 4.58 -4.27 7.69
N PHE A 28 5.46 -3.58 6.98
CA PHE A 28 5.49 -2.13 7.01
C PHE A 28 4.20 -1.52 6.47
N MET A 29 3.62 -2.12 5.44
CA MET A 29 2.35 -1.62 4.88
C MET A 29 1.23 -1.66 5.91
N ARG A 30 1.19 -2.71 6.73
CA ARG A 30 0.21 -2.80 7.82
C ARG A 30 0.39 -1.67 8.84
N GLN A 31 1.62 -1.29 9.10
CA GLN A 31 1.92 -0.18 10.01
C GLN A 31 1.63 1.18 9.37
N TYR A 32 1.94 1.32 8.11
CA TYR A 32 1.75 2.58 7.39
C TYR A 32 0.27 2.90 7.17
N ILE A 33 -0.51 1.91 6.76
CA ILE A 33 -1.95 2.08 6.56
C ILE A 33 -2.64 1.82 7.88
N THR A 34 -2.85 2.88 8.65
CA THR A 34 -3.37 2.75 10.02
C THR A 34 -4.87 2.54 10.09
N ASP A 35 -5.62 3.01 9.09
CA ASP A 35 -7.07 2.78 9.06
C ASP A 35 -7.37 1.34 8.66
N PRO A 36 -8.08 0.57 9.52
CA PRO A 36 -8.33 -0.84 9.22
C PRO A 36 -9.15 -1.07 7.96
N TYR A 37 -10.08 -0.18 7.64
CA TYR A 37 -10.88 -0.31 6.42
C TYR A 37 -10.01 -0.09 5.18
N THR A 38 -9.16 0.92 5.23
CA THR A 38 -8.24 1.22 4.14
C THR A 38 -7.26 0.07 3.92
N PHE A 39 -6.73 -0.50 5.00
CA PHE A 39 -5.85 -1.64 4.89
C PHE A 39 -6.56 -2.84 4.27
N LYS A 40 -7.80 -3.09 4.67
CA LYS A 40 -8.58 -4.19 4.12
C LYS A 40 -8.81 -4.04 2.62
N VAL A 41 -9.09 -2.81 2.17
CA VAL A 41 -9.24 -2.52 0.74
C VAL A 41 -7.92 -2.73 0.01
N TYR A 42 -6.82 -2.23 0.56
CA TYR A 42 -5.50 -2.42 -0.03
C TYR A 42 -5.15 -3.91 -0.15
N PHE A 43 -5.36 -4.66 0.91
CA PHE A 43 -5.11 -6.11 0.92
C PHE A 43 -5.95 -6.82 -0.14
N TYR A 44 -7.22 -6.45 -0.25
CA TYR A 44 -8.10 -7.03 -1.25
C TYR A 44 -7.61 -6.75 -2.67
N LEU A 45 -7.15 -5.53 -2.93
CA LEU A 45 -6.58 -5.20 -4.24
C LEU A 45 -5.34 -6.03 -4.54
N CYS A 46 -4.48 -6.25 -3.55
CA CYS A 46 -3.32 -7.13 -3.70
C CYS A 46 -3.76 -8.57 -4.02
N GLU A 47 -4.81 -9.04 -3.35
CA GLU A 47 -5.38 -10.36 -3.58
C GLU A 47 -5.92 -10.51 -5.01
N ARG A 48 -6.48 -9.44 -5.57
CA ARG A 48 -7.04 -9.44 -6.91
C ARG A 48 -6.05 -9.06 -8.00
N TRP A 49 -4.82 -8.75 -7.62
CA TRP A 49 -3.78 -8.42 -8.59
C TRP A 49 -3.50 -9.60 -9.50
N ASN A 50 -3.34 -9.33 -10.79
CA ASN A 50 -3.19 -10.36 -11.81
C ASN A 50 -1.80 -10.22 -12.46
N SER A 51 -1.03 -11.30 -12.44
CA SER A 51 0.32 -11.30 -13.00
C SER A 51 0.35 -11.13 -14.53
N SER A 52 -0.73 -11.51 -15.22
CA SER A 52 -0.81 -11.35 -16.68
C SER A 52 -0.94 -9.90 -17.09
N THR A 53 -1.59 -9.08 -16.28
CA THR A 53 -1.86 -7.68 -16.60
C THR A 53 -1.05 -6.70 -15.76
N ASN A 54 -0.54 -7.14 -14.61
CA ASN A 54 0.14 -6.32 -13.60
C ASN A 54 -0.77 -5.30 -12.91
N TYR A 55 -2.07 -5.54 -12.91
CA TYR A 55 -3.03 -4.71 -12.20
C TYR A 55 -4.21 -5.52 -11.69
N ALA A 56 -5.00 -4.91 -10.79
CA ALA A 56 -6.27 -5.47 -10.35
C ALA A 56 -7.40 -4.66 -10.98
N PHE A 57 -8.56 -5.29 -11.17
CA PHE A 57 -9.69 -4.60 -11.80
C PHE A 57 -11.05 -4.91 -11.17
N PRO A 58 -11.16 -5.01 -9.84
CA PRO A 58 -12.46 -5.19 -9.23
C PRO A 58 -13.28 -3.89 -9.31
N SER A 59 -14.60 -4.03 -9.42
CA SER A 59 -15.49 -2.89 -9.36
C SER A 59 -15.60 -2.41 -7.91
N ILE A 60 -16.01 -1.15 -7.73
CA ILE A 60 -16.29 -0.61 -6.39
C ILE A 60 -17.32 -1.49 -5.67
N ARG A 61 -18.31 -1.95 -6.42
CA ARG A 61 -19.35 -2.82 -5.88
C ARG A 61 -18.77 -4.14 -5.36
N ASN A 62 -17.85 -4.73 -6.11
CA ASN A 62 -17.20 -5.97 -5.68
C ASN A 62 -16.29 -5.75 -4.49
N ILE A 63 -15.54 -4.66 -4.47
CA ILE A 63 -14.72 -4.33 -3.32
C ILE A 63 -15.60 -4.19 -2.07
N SER A 64 -16.69 -3.45 -2.21
CA SER A 64 -17.64 -3.24 -1.12
C SER A 64 -18.20 -4.56 -0.59
N LYS A 65 -18.61 -5.42 -1.49
CA LYS A 65 -19.20 -6.71 -1.14
C LYS A 65 -18.18 -7.64 -0.48
N GLU A 66 -17.03 -7.80 -1.09
CA GLU A 66 -16.01 -8.74 -0.60
C GLU A 66 -15.35 -8.26 0.69
N CYS A 67 -15.20 -6.96 0.85
CA CYS A 67 -14.60 -6.40 2.08
C CYS A 67 -15.64 -6.14 3.17
N SER A 68 -16.93 -6.23 2.86
CA SER A 68 -18.01 -5.89 3.80
C SER A 68 -17.91 -4.44 4.28
N ILE A 69 -17.64 -3.55 3.36
CA ILE A 69 -17.51 -2.11 3.61
C ILE A 69 -18.43 -1.39 2.64
N GLY A 70 -19.18 -0.37 3.13
CA GLY A 70 -20.07 0.39 2.27
C GLY A 70 -19.33 1.07 1.12
N THR A 71 -20.02 1.27 0.00
CA THR A 71 -19.39 1.80 -1.22
C THR A 71 -18.78 3.19 -1.02
N ARG A 72 -19.44 4.04 -0.22
CA ARG A 72 -18.91 5.38 0.07
C ARG A 72 -17.60 5.29 0.84
N LYS A 73 -17.50 4.40 1.81
CA LYS A 73 -16.27 4.19 2.57
C LYS A 73 -15.18 3.59 1.70
N VAL A 74 -15.53 2.65 0.81
CA VAL A 74 -14.57 2.10 -0.17
C VAL A 74 -13.98 3.21 -1.02
N GLN A 75 -14.82 4.11 -1.53
CA GLN A 75 -14.34 5.23 -2.35
C GLN A 75 -13.39 6.14 -1.57
N ALA A 76 -13.70 6.38 -0.29
CA ALA A 76 -12.81 7.17 0.58
C ALA A 76 -11.47 6.47 0.78
N CYS A 77 -11.49 5.16 0.99
CA CYS A 77 -10.26 4.36 1.13
C CYS A 77 -9.41 4.43 -0.13
N ILE A 78 -10.04 4.28 -1.28
CA ILE A 78 -9.34 4.36 -2.58
C ILE A 78 -8.75 5.74 -2.79
N THR A 79 -9.49 6.79 -2.47
CA THR A 79 -8.99 8.16 -2.59
C THR A 79 -7.74 8.37 -1.74
N TRP A 80 -7.75 7.85 -0.51
CA TRP A 80 -6.58 7.93 0.36
C TRP A 80 -5.39 7.18 -0.24
N LEU A 81 -5.62 5.95 -0.72
CA LEU A 81 -4.56 5.14 -1.31
C LEU A 81 -3.96 5.81 -2.55
N ILE A 82 -4.79 6.45 -3.37
CA ILE A 82 -4.31 7.21 -4.53
C ILE A 82 -3.46 8.39 -4.07
N GLY A 83 -3.92 9.11 -3.06
CA GLY A 83 -3.20 10.25 -2.51
C GLY A 83 -1.83 9.89 -1.98
N GLU A 84 -1.71 8.69 -1.40
CA GLU A 84 -0.44 8.16 -0.90
C GLU A 84 0.38 7.47 -1.98
N ARG A 85 -0.11 7.45 -3.21
CA ARG A 85 0.55 6.81 -4.36
C ARG A 85 0.72 5.29 -4.19
N LEU A 86 -0.04 4.68 -3.29
CA LEU A 86 -0.03 3.24 -3.11
C LEU A 86 -0.83 2.52 -4.17
N ILE A 87 -1.76 3.20 -4.80
CA ILE A 87 -2.43 2.70 -6.00
C ILE A 87 -2.49 3.80 -7.05
N VAL A 88 -2.48 3.38 -8.31
CA VAL A 88 -2.72 4.28 -9.44
C VAL A 88 -3.95 3.75 -10.16
N LYS A 89 -4.99 4.57 -10.21
CA LYS A 89 -6.25 4.21 -10.85
C LYS A 89 -6.26 4.72 -12.28
N LYS A 90 -6.60 3.83 -13.21
CA LYS A 90 -6.78 4.20 -14.62
C LYS A 90 -8.08 3.59 -15.12
N SER A 91 -8.57 4.09 -16.24
CA SER A 91 -9.74 3.54 -16.90
C SER A 91 -9.31 2.79 -18.14
N LYS A 92 -9.95 1.65 -18.38
CA LYS A 92 -9.71 0.83 -19.55
C LYS A 92 -11.03 0.44 -20.19
N GLU A 93 -11.11 0.54 -21.51
CA GLU A 93 -12.28 0.10 -22.26
C GLU A 93 -12.19 -1.39 -22.55
N GLY A 94 -13.27 -2.12 -22.25
CA GLY A 94 -13.35 -3.54 -22.50
C GLY A 94 -13.97 -3.86 -23.86
N TYR A 95 -14.01 -5.14 -24.20
CA TYR A 95 -14.58 -5.60 -25.46
C TYR A 95 -16.07 -5.29 -25.60
N ASP A 96 -16.76 -5.14 -24.48
CA ASP A 96 -18.19 -4.84 -24.46
C ASP A 96 -18.46 -3.32 -24.58
N GLY A 97 -17.44 -2.50 -24.79
CA GLY A 97 -17.55 -1.06 -24.86
C GLY A 97 -17.70 -0.38 -23.52
N LYS A 98 -17.69 -1.12 -22.42
CA LYS A 98 -17.79 -0.55 -21.09
C LYS A 98 -16.38 -0.19 -20.57
N THR A 99 -16.36 0.81 -19.71
CA THR A 99 -15.12 1.28 -19.09
C THR A 99 -14.95 0.64 -17.73
N TYR A 100 -13.78 0.12 -17.48
CA TYR A 100 -13.42 -0.52 -16.21
C TYR A 100 -12.34 0.27 -15.52
N ASN A 101 -12.42 0.32 -14.19
CA ASN A 101 -11.34 0.85 -13.39
C ASN A 101 -10.29 -0.23 -13.22
N ILE A 102 -9.04 0.14 -13.46
CA ILE A 102 -7.91 -0.73 -13.19
C ILE A 102 -7.01 -0.06 -12.17
N TYR A 103 -6.38 -0.86 -11.33
CA TYR A 103 -5.59 -0.38 -10.21
C TYR A 103 -4.21 -1.01 -10.28
N TYR A 104 -3.20 -0.18 -10.51
CA TYR A 104 -1.81 -0.58 -10.33
C TYR A 104 -1.47 -0.39 -8.86
N ILE A 105 -0.80 -1.37 -8.27
CA ILE A 105 -0.56 -1.40 -6.84
C ILE A 105 0.92 -1.23 -6.59
N ASN A 106 1.25 -0.39 -5.62
CA ASN A 106 2.61 -0.19 -5.16
C ASN A 106 2.71 -0.57 -3.69
N TYR A 107 3.92 -0.81 -3.24
CA TYR A 107 4.20 -0.95 -1.82
C TYR A 107 5.43 -0.13 -1.48
N ILE A 108 5.55 0.21 -0.20
CA ILE A 108 6.71 0.96 0.28
C ILE A 108 7.79 -0.03 0.65
N ASP A 109 8.96 0.12 0.04
CA ASP A 109 10.13 -0.67 0.39
C ASP A 109 11.01 0.17 1.32
N ILE A 110 10.93 -0.12 2.61
CA ILE A 110 11.62 0.66 3.62
C ILE A 110 13.13 0.43 3.62
N ASP A 111 13.58 -0.65 3.01
CA ASP A 111 15.01 -0.97 2.94
C ASP A 111 15.71 -0.24 1.80
N ASP A 112 14.95 0.38 0.91
CA ASP A 112 15.49 1.10 -0.24
C ASP A 112 15.49 2.60 0.07
N VAL A 113 16.64 3.21 0.03
CA VAL A 113 16.81 4.60 0.46
C VAL A 113 16.96 5.56 -0.72
N MET A 114 16.87 6.85 -0.42
CA MET A 114 16.86 7.96 -1.36
C MET A 114 17.97 7.89 -2.42
N GLU A 115 19.15 7.50 -2.02
CA GLU A 115 20.31 7.48 -2.93
C GLU A 115 20.13 6.49 -4.06
N GLU A 116 19.59 5.32 -3.77
CA GLU A 116 19.30 4.32 -4.78
C GLU A 116 18.16 4.76 -5.68
N ILE A 117 17.18 5.42 -5.10
CA ILE A 117 16.03 5.95 -5.84
C ILE A 117 16.51 6.97 -6.88
N ILE A 118 17.38 7.87 -6.47
CA ILE A 118 17.92 8.90 -7.36
C ILE A 118 18.74 8.26 -8.49
N ALA A 119 19.51 7.23 -8.18
CA ALA A 119 20.29 6.52 -9.19
C ALA A 119 19.41 5.89 -10.26
N ASN A 120 18.17 5.53 -9.91
CA ASN A 120 17.25 4.88 -10.83
C ASN A 120 16.35 5.84 -11.63
N ASP A 121 16.00 6.98 -11.16
CA ASP A 121 15.37 8.11 -11.85
C ASP A 121 14.80 9.16 -10.90
N GLY A 122 14.76 8.85 -9.63
CA GLY A 122 14.36 9.82 -8.62
C GLY A 122 12.87 10.08 -8.51
N THR A 123 12.01 9.34 -9.23
CA THR A 123 10.58 9.62 -9.25
C THR A 123 9.72 8.67 -8.43
N ASN A 124 10.19 7.43 -8.23
CA ASN A 124 9.41 6.39 -7.58
C ASN A 124 9.69 6.31 -6.09
N TYR A 125 9.34 7.38 -5.37
CA TYR A 125 9.52 7.42 -3.93
C TYR A 125 8.39 8.18 -3.26
N ILE A 126 8.26 7.98 -1.96
CA ILE A 126 7.45 8.81 -1.09
C ILE A 126 8.28 9.18 0.14
N GLU A 127 7.93 10.31 0.75
CA GLU A 127 8.56 10.74 1.98
C GLU A 127 7.69 10.31 3.14
N ILE A 128 8.28 9.63 4.10
CA ILE A 128 7.58 9.17 5.29
C ILE A 128 8.28 9.67 6.54
N GLU A 129 7.52 9.74 7.63
CA GLU A 129 8.07 10.05 8.92
C GLU A 129 8.20 8.77 9.72
N ILE A 130 9.38 8.51 10.23
CA ILE A 130 9.61 7.42 11.15
C ILE A 130 10.04 7.99 12.49
N LYS A 131 9.63 7.34 13.54
CA LYS A 131 10.08 7.70 14.88
C LYS A 131 11.45 7.06 15.08
N THR A 132 12.46 7.92 15.09
CA THR A 132 13.78 7.47 15.46
C THR A 132 13.94 7.77 16.91
N ASN A 133 14.24 6.77 17.69
CA ASN A 133 14.46 7.10 19.07
C ASN A 133 15.19 6.01 19.82
N GLU A 134 15.80 6.45 20.87
CA GLU A 134 16.38 5.60 21.85
C GLU A 134 15.33 4.78 22.59
N ASN A 135 14.07 5.15 22.47
CA ASN A 135 12.96 4.48 23.17
C ASN A 135 12.47 3.21 22.49
N ILE A 136 12.81 2.99 21.24
CA ILE A 136 12.43 1.75 20.55
C ILE A 136 13.03 0.55 21.26
N GLU A 137 14.28 0.66 21.65
CA GLU A 137 14.96 -0.40 22.39
C GLU A 137 14.32 -0.61 23.77
N GLU A 138 13.97 0.47 24.45
CA GLU A 138 13.29 0.40 25.73
C GLU A 138 11.93 -0.28 25.62
N GLU A 139 11.17 0.04 24.59
CA GLU A 139 9.87 -0.58 24.34
C GLU A 139 10.00 -2.07 24.06
N ASN A 140 11.02 -2.46 23.30
CA ASN A 140 11.29 -3.87 23.01
C ASN A 140 11.72 -4.64 24.26
N GLU A 141 12.54 -4.03 25.09
CA GLU A 141 12.94 -4.63 26.36
C GLU A 141 11.74 -4.81 27.28
N SER A 142 10.85 -3.84 27.31
CA SER A 142 9.62 -3.89 28.08
C SER A 142 8.71 -5.02 27.64
N GLU A 143 8.59 -5.24 26.36
CA GLU A 143 7.80 -6.33 25.79
C GLU A 143 8.43 -7.69 26.07
N SER A 144 9.76 -7.77 26.02
CA SER A 144 10.45 -9.02 26.29
C SER A 144 10.37 -9.47 27.73
N ASP A 145 10.16 -8.54 28.65
CA ASP A 145 10.01 -8.83 30.07
C ASP A 145 8.59 -9.28 30.44
N SER A 146 7.67 -9.10 29.56
CA SER A 146 6.29 -9.55 29.76
C SER A 146 6.06 -10.92 29.15
#